data_aa0ef641ceefce23fe8f6902d9d32d4d
#
_entry.id   aa0ef641ceefce23fe8f6902d9d32d4d
#
_cell.length_a   1.000
_cell.length_b   1.000
_cell.length_c   1.000
_cell.angle_alpha   90.00
_cell.angle_beta   90.00
_cell.angle_gamma   90.00
#
_symmetry.space_group_name_H-M   'P 1'
#
loop_
_entity.id
_entity.type
_entity.pdbx_description
1 polymer ?
#
loop_
_entity_poly.entity_id
_entity_poly.type
_entity_poly.pdbx_seq_one_letter_code
_entity_poly.pdbx_strand_id
1 'polypeptide(L)'
;MQFTTNVQLLLDGLNTVTRALSARPTKQILEGVHLSAAGEHVKLTCSDGNLSIEMSISADVKEEGTAVLPGRLFTELSRKLPGGEVTIRVGENHAASIRCLSSKSNLAGMNPTDYPEMARVAEGTTVRIPQDKLKEMISRVVFAIATEDNRQILTGCLLEVEPTEARLVALDGFRLAIQKAVMPFELPGGKENVRVVIPGRVLNEMSKVLGDTDEYCTLVFDQSRMTASFGTTTLSTVLLTGEDIDYRKILPASFRTTALADRVGVQNAIDRASLMAREGKNNLIRMSFSGDTLAISSNAELGDVLEELETELTGDPIEIAFNAKYITDVIRNITDEKLCMRFNSNVSPCVIAPQEGEDYLYLILPVRVFT
;
A
#
# COMPACT_ATOMS: atom_id res chain seq x y z
N MET A 1 -7.51 -1.03 -36.06
CA MET A 1 -6.36 -1.32 -35.21
C MET A 1 -6.02 -2.80 -35.26
N GLN A 2 -4.74 -3.15 -35.48
CA GLN A 2 -4.28 -4.55 -35.44
C GLN A 2 -2.85 -4.62 -34.90
N PHE A 3 -2.60 -5.50 -33.93
CA PHE A 3 -1.28 -5.75 -33.38
C PHE A 3 -1.11 -7.20 -32.93
N THR A 4 0.14 -7.64 -32.81
CA THR A 4 0.54 -8.95 -32.28
C THR A 4 1.54 -8.74 -31.15
N THR A 5 1.34 -9.45 -30.03
CA THR A 5 2.24 -9.40 -28.87
C THR A 5 2.30 -10.78 -28.20
N ASN A 6 3.21 -10.94 -27.23
CA ASN A 6 3.27 -12.15 -26.42
C ASN A 6 2.16 -12.16 -25.38
N VAL A 7 1.50 -13.33 -25.17
CA VAL A 7 0.42 -13.50 -24.19
C VAL A 7 0.87 -13.10 -22.78
N GLN A 8 2.12 -13.42 -22.38
CA GLN A 8 2.62 -13.07 -21.06
C GLN A 8 2.77 -11.54 -20.89
N LEU A 9 3.33 -10.84 -21.88
CA LEU A 9 3.41 -9.37 -21.86
C LEU A 9 2.03 -8.72 -21.78
N LEU A 10 1.08 -9.25 -22.55
CA LEU A 10 -0.31 -8.77 -22.48
C LEU A 10 -0.91 -8.98 -21.08
N LEU A 11 -0.70 -10.16 -20.47
CA LEU A 11 -1.20 -10.47 -19.14
C LEU A 11 -0.56 -9.60 -18.05
N ASP A 12 0.75 -9.37 -18.12
CA ASP A 12 1.46 -8.51 -17.17
C ASP A 12 0.92 -7.07 -17.25
N GLY A 13 0.71 -6.58 -18.49
CA GLY A 13 0.09 -5.28 -18.73
C GLY A 13 -1.34 -5.22 -18.16
N LEU A 14 -2.19 -6.19 -18.49
CA LEU A 14 -3.57 -6.25 -18.01
C LEU A 14 -3.66 -6.37 -16.49
N ASN A 15 -2.86 -7.25 -15.87
CA ASN A 15 -2.83 -7.42 -14.41
C ASN A 15 -2.36 -6.13 -13.69
N THR A 16 -1.51 -5.34 -14.34
CA THR A 16 -1.05 -4.05 -13.81
C THR A 16 -2.13 -3.00 -13.92
N VAL A 17 -2.66 -2.74 -15.11
CA VAL A 17 -3.58 -1.61 -15.33
C VAL A 17 -4.96 -1.84 -14.73
N THR A 18 -5.46 -3.09 -14.71
CA THR A 18 -6.80 -3.42 -14.17
C THR A 18 -6.93 -3.18 -12.66
N ARG A 19 -5.83 -2.94 -11.95
CA ARG A 19 -5.83 -2.47 -10.55
C ARG A 19 -6.48 -1.10 -10.38
N ALA A 20 -6.51 -0.28 -11.44
CA ALA A 20 -7.21 0.99 -11.44
C ALA A 20 -8.72 0.83 -11.68
N LEU A 21 -9.23 -0.36 -12.07
CA LEU A 21 -10.66 -0.55 -12.26
C LEU A 21 -11.44 -0.45 -10.94
N SER A 22 -12.55 0.27 -10.97
CA SER A 22 -13.49 0.31 -9.85
C SER A 22 -14.44 -0.89 -9.85
N ALA A 23 -14.88 -1.29 -8.66
CA ALA A 23 -16.00 -2.21 -8.53
C ALA A 23 -17.36 -1.55 -8.91
N ARG A 24 -17.42 -0.21 -8.77
CA ARG A 24 -18.61 0.61 -9.07
C ARG A 24 -18.17 1.85 -9.83
N PRO A 25 -17.96 1.76 -11.15
CA PRO A 25 -17.49 2.88 -11.95
C PRO A 25 -18.59 3.96 -12.09
N THR A 26 -18.15 5.21 -12.15
CA THR A 26 -19.06 6.36 -12.37
C THR A 26 -19.58 6.44 -13.81
N LYS A 27 -18.82 5.87 -14.75
CA LYS A 27 -19.17 5.79 -16.17
C LYS A 27 -18.85 4.38 -16.68
N GLN A 28 -19.72 3.81 -17.51
CA GLN A 28 -19.55 2.46 -18.07
C GLN A 28 -18.22 2.29 -18.82
N ILE A 29 -17.76 3.30 -19.53
CA ILE A 29 -16.49 3.27 -20.28
C ILE A 29 -15.28 2.95 -19.39
N LEU A 30 -15.33 3.31 -18.09
CA LEU A 30 -14.29 3.04 -17.11
C LEU A 30 -14.26 1.58 -16.61
N GLU A 31 -15.20 0.72 -17.03
CA GLU A 31 -15.10 -0.74 -16.86
C GLU A 31 -14.10 -1.36 -17.85
N GLY A 32 -13.70 -0.60 -18.84
CA GLY A 32 -12.83 -1.03 -19.93
C GLY A 32 -11.34 -0.78 -19.70
N VAL A 33 -10.54 -1.57 -20.41
CA VAL A 33 -9.14 -1.28 -20.67
C VAL A 33 -9.07 -0.52 -21.99
N HIS A 34 -8.52 0.69 -21.96
CA HIS A 34 -8.21 1.45 -23.16
C HIS A 34 -6.89 0.94 -23.74
N LEU A 35 -6.90 0.60 -25.03
CA LEU A 35 -5.77 0.17 -25.81
C LEU A 35 -5.41 1.27 -26.80
N SER A 36 -4.14 1.62 -26.90
CA SER A 36 -3.61 2.53 -27.93
C SER A 36 -2.41 1.88 -28.58
N ALA A 37 -2.56 1.44 -29.81
CA ALA A 37 -1.49 0.81 -30.60
C ALA A 37 -0.84 1.85 -31.51
N ALA A 38 0.47 2.06 -31.35
CA ALA A 38 1.26 2.98 -32.17
C ALA A 38 2.75 2.56 -32.20
N GLY A 39 3.39 2.67 -33.36
CA GLY A 39 4.78 2.28 -33.54
C GLY A 39 5.02 0.81 -33.20
N GLU A 40 5.89 0.52 -32.25
CA GLU A 40 6.24 -0.83 -31.81
C GLU A 40 5.65 -1.18 -30.42
N HIS A 41 4.64 -0.44 -29.97
CA HIS A 41 4.09 -0.59 -28.63
C HIS A 41 2.57 -0.53 -28.61
N VAL A 42 1.99 -1.20 -27.64
CA VAL A 42 0.61 -1.02 -27.23
C VAL A 42 0.58 -0.49 -25.80
N LYS A 43 -0.09 0.61 -25.63
CA LYS A 43 -0.33 1.25 -24.36
C LYS A 43 -1.68 0.79 -23.82
N LEU A 44 -1.66 0.21 -22.64
CA LEU A 44 -2.83 -0.24 -21.88
C LEU A 44 -3.13 0.79 -20.80
N THR A 45 -4.38 1.24 -20.65
CA THR A 45 -4.76 2.22 -19.63
C THR A 45 -6.07 1.81 -18.97
N CYS A 46 -6.11 1.84 -17.63
CA CYS A 46 -7.35 1.78 -16.84
C CYS A 46 -7.44 2.97 -15.91
N SER A 47 -8.68 3.40 -15.62
CA SER A 47 -8.96 4.51 -14.73
C SER A 47 -10.29 4.32 -14.01
N ASP A 48 -10.39 4.82 -12.77
CA ASP A 48 -11.67 4.99 -12.06
C ASP A 48 -12.09 6.47 -11.92
N GLY A 49 -11.31 7.37 -12.54
CA GLY A 49 -11.46 8.82 -12.46
C GLY A 49 -10.53 9.49 -11.44
N ASN A 50 -10.12 8.79 -10.38
CA ASN A 50 -9.18 9.28 -9.37
C ASN A 50 -7.78 8.65 -9.50
N LEU A 51 -7.74 7.36 -9.74
CA LEU A 51 -6.54 6.57 -10.02
C LEU A 51 -6.56 6.15 -11.48
N SER A 52 -5.46 6.41 -12.19
CA SER A 52 -5.21 5.90 -13.54
C SER A 52 -3.88 5.15 -13.55
N ILE A 53 -3.84 4.01 -14.20
CA ILE A 53 -2.61 3.22 -14.42
C ILE A 53 -2.47 2.95 -15.91
N GLU A 54 -1.31 3.26 -16.43
CA GLU A 54 -0.93 3.02 -17.81
C GLU A 54 0.34 2.16 -17.85
N MET A 55 0.38 1.20 -18.74
CA MET A 55 1.59 0.40 -19.02
C MET A 55 1.77 0.22 -20.50
N SER A 56 3.00 0.41 -20.99
CA SER A 56 3.38 0.17 -22.37
C SER A 56 4.01 -1.21 -22.50
N ILE A 57 3.53 -2.00 -23.48
CA ILE A 57 4.07 -3.33 -23.82
C ILE A 57 4.54 -3.34 -25.26
N SER A 58 5.60 -4.12 -25.55
CA SER A 58 6.09 -4.29 -26.92
C SER A 58 5.09 -5.10 -27.76
N ALA A 59 4.86 -4.66 -28.98
CA ALA A 59 3.97 -5.32 -29.93
C ALA A 59 4.39 -5.01 -31.39
N ASP A 60 4.13 -5.95 -32.29
CA ASP A 60 4.18 -5.71 -33.73
C ASP A 60 2.85 -5.09 -34.18
N VAL A 61 2.85 -3.77 -34.39
CA VAL A 61 1.66 -3.00 -34.77
C VAL A 61 1.55 -2.95 -36.29
N LYS A 62 0.51 -3.58 -36.84
CA LYS A 62 0.22 -3.55 -38.29
C LYS A 62 -0.72 -2.40 -38.67
N GLU A 63 -1.66 -2.08 -37.80
CA GLU A 63 -2.61 -0.98 -37.98
C GLU A 63 -2.73 -0.22 -36.66
N GLU A 64 -2.32 1.04 -36.65
CA GLU A 64 -2.46 1.92 -35.49
C GLU A 64 -3.93 2.18 -35.15
N GLY A 65 -4.19 2.61 -33.93
CA GLY A 65 -5.52 3.03 -33.50
C GLY A 65 -5.78 2.77 -32.02
N THR A 66 -7.02 3.00 -31.62
CA THR A 66 -7.46 2.88 -30.24
C THR A 66 -8.69 2.00 -30.11
N ALA A 67 -8.85 1.37 -28.95
CA ALA A 67 -10.01 0.56 -28.61
C ALA A 67 -10.24 0.54 -27.11
N VAL A 68 -11.46 0.26 -26.66
CA VAL A 68 -11.76 -0.03 -25.27
C VAL A 68 -12.45 -1.39 -25.19
N LEU A 69 -11.85 -2.31 -24.43
CA LEU A 69 -12.37 -3.66 -24.23
C LEU A 69 -12.81 -3.87 -22.78
N PRO A 70 -13.86 -4.69 -22.50
CA PRO A 70 -14.30 -4.98 -21.14
C PRO A 70 -13.16 -5.53 -20.28
N GLY A 71 -12.67 -4.76 -19.30
CA GLY A 71 -11.39 -5.00 -18.66
C GLY A 71 -11.29 -6.34 -17.95
N ARG A 72 -12.29 -6.69 -17.13
CA ARG A 72 -12.31 -7.96 -16.39
C ARG A 72 -12.38 -9.15 -17.32
N LEU A 73 -13.33 -9.13 -18.27
CA LEU A 73 -13.53 -10.23 -19.20
C LEU A 73 -12.32 -10.42 -20.12
N PHE A 74 -11.74 -9.31 -20.61
CA PHE A 74 -10.56 -9.37 -21.45
C PHE A 74 -9.35 -9.95 -20.70
N THR A 75 -9.16 -9.58 -19.43
CA THR A 75 -8.09 -10.14 -18.59
C THR A 75 -8.30 -11.62 -18.31
N GLU A 76 -9.52 -12.04 -17.96
CA GLU A 76 -9.83 -13.45 -17.70
C GLU A 76 -9.68 -14.32 -18.95
N LEU A 77 -10.12 -13.81 -20.11
CA LEU A 77 -9.93 -14.47 -21.39
C LEU A 77 -8.42 -14.63 -21.70
N SER A 78 -7.66 -13.56 -21.53
CA SER A 78 -6.21 -13.57 -21.79
C SER A 78 -5.48 -14.58 -20.91
N ARG A 79 -5.89 -14.78 -19.65
CA ARG A 79 -5.34 -15.82 -18.75
C ARG A 79 -5.58 -17.25 -19.22
N LYS A 80 -6.58 -17.47 -20.09
CA LYS A 80 -6.94 -18.79 -20.61
C LYS A 80 -6.38 -19.07 -22.02
N LEU A 81 -5.66 -18.11 -22.60
CA LEU A 81 -5.02 -18.31 -23.88
C LEU A 81 -3.89 -19.35 -23.77
N PRO A 82 -3.66 -20.15 -24.82
CA PRO A 82 -2.70 -21.25 -24.77
C PRO A 82 -1.22 -20.83 -24.66
N GLY A 83 -0.93 -19.54 -24.68
CA GLY A 83 0.43 -19.00 -24.65
C GLY A 83 1.01 -18.73 -26.04
N GLY A 84 2.22 -18.13 -26.09
CA GLY A 84 2.88 -17.70 -27.33
C GLY A 84 2.40 -16.33 -27.80
N GLU A 85 2.24 -16.16 -29.11
CA GLU A 85 1.79 -14.91 -29.70
C GLU A 85 0.25 -14.82 -29.77
N VAL A 86 -0.25 -13.65 -29.47
CA VAL A 86 -1.65 -13.28 -29.61
C VAL A 86 -1.81 -12.11 -30.55
N THR A 87 -2.67 -12.25 -31.57
CA THR A 87 -3.04 -11.18 -32.48
C THR A 87 -4.43 -10.64 -32.10
N ILE A 88 -4.51 -9.34 -31.92
CA ILE A 88 -5.75 -8.62 -31.61
C ILE A 88 -6.04 -7.68 -32.78
N ARG A 89 -7.26 -7.81 -33.34
CA ARG A 89 -7.77 -6.94 -34.38
C ARG A 89 -9.09 -6.33 -33.95
N VAL A 90 -9.21 -5.01 -34.03
CA VAL A 90 -10.44 -4.28 -33.72
C VAL A 90 -10.97 -3.62 -34.98
N GLY A 91 -12.22 -3.93 -35.31
CA GLY A 91 -12.92 -3.38 -36.47
C GLY A 91 -13.58 -2.02 -36.18
N GLU A 92 -14.21 -1.45 -37.20
CA GLU A 92 -14.89 -0.14 -37.13
C GLU A 92 -16.08 -0.14 -36.16
N ASN A 93 -16.69 -1.32 -35.92
CA ASN A 93 -17.75 -1.50 -34.92
C ASN A 93 -17.23 -1.69 -33.48
N HIS A 94 -15.95 -1.42 -33.23
CA HIS A 94 -15.24 -1.61 -31.95
C HIS A 94 -15.17 -3.07 -31.46
N ALA A 95 -15.65 -4.06 -32.22
CA ALA A 95 -15.50 -5.46 -31.85
C ALA A 95 -14.05 -5.94 -32.07
N ALA A 96 -13.51 -6.60 -31.05
CA ALA A 96 -12.17 -7.17 -31.06
C ALA A 96 -12.22 -8.66 -31.42
N SER A 97 -11.42 -9.08 -32.42
CA SER A 97 -11.11 -10.48 -32.70
C SER A 97 -9.73 -10.79 -32.11
N ILE A 98 -9.67 -11.78 -31.23
CA ILE A 98 -8.47 -12.22 -30.51
C ILE A 98 -8.12 -13.61 -30.99
N ARG A 99 -6.90 -13.79 -31.51
CA ARG A 99 -6.40 -15.08 -32.04
C ARG A 99 -5.10 -15.46 -31.38
N CYS A 100 -5.04 -16.67 -30.87
CA CYS A 100 -3.83 -17.24 -30.29
C CYS A 100 -3.80 -18.73 -30.61
N LEU A 101 -2.86 -19.16 -31.47
CA LEU A 101 -2.82 -20.52 -32.03
C LEU A 101 -4.18 -20.93 -32.60
N SER A 102 -4.76 -22.03 -32.13
CA SER A 102 -6.08 -22.53 -32.54
C SER A 102 -7.25 -21.79 -31.86
N SER A 103 -6.98 -20.98 -30.84
CA SER A 103 -8.03 -20.23 -30.11
C SER A 103 -8.43 -18.99 -30.89
N LYS A 104 -9.73 -18.78 -31.00
CA LYS A 104 -10.35 -17.60 -31.60
C LYS A 104 -11.52 -17.13 -30.75
N SER A 105 -11.46 -15.89 -30.31
CA SER A 105 -12.49 -15.24 -29.47
C SER A 105 -12.86 -13.89 -30.06
N ASN A 106 -14.10 -13.46 -29.84
CA ASN A 106 -14.53 -12.11 -30.15
C ASN A 106 -15.11 -11.44 -28.93
N LEU A 107 -14.74 -10.19 -28.69
CA LEU A 107 -15.26 -9.34 -27.63
C LEU A 107 -15.92 -8.10 -28.22
N ALA A 108 -17.08 -7.74 -27.71
CA ALA A 108 -17.66 -6.43 -27.99
C ALA A 108 -16.86 -5.36 -27.25
N GLY A 109 -16.39 -4.37 -27.97
CA GLY A 109 -15.72 -3.22 -27.39
C GLY A 109 -16.64 -2.00 -27.29
N MET A 110 -16.11 -0.92 -26.72
CA MET A 110 -16.76 0.37 -26.56
C MET A 110 -16.06 1.43 -27.40
N ASN A 111 -16.75 2.53 -27.70
CA ASN A 111 -16.16 3.64 -28.42
C ASN A 111 -15.04 4.28 -27.59
N PRO A 112 -13.79 4.31 -28.07
CA PRO A 112 -12.66 4.86 -27.31
C PRO A 112 -12.69 6.38 -27.14
N THR A 113 -13.45 7.10 -27.95
CA THR A 113 -13.53 8.58 -27.92
C THR A 113 -14.00 9.12 -26.57
N ASP A 114 -14.82 8.36 -25.84
CA ASP A 114 -15.37 8.77 -24.55
C ASP A 114 -14.46 8.40 -23.36
N TYR A 115 -13.33 7.72 -23.63
CA TYR A 115 -12.39 7.34 -22.56
C TYR A 115 -11.58 8.57 -22.15
N PRO A 116 -11.54 8.90 -20.82
CA PRO A 116 -10.83 10.08 -20.36
C PRO A 116 -9.32 9.92 -20.53
N GLU A 117 -8.67 10.99 -20.95
CA GLU A 117 -7.21 11.05 -20.96
C GLU A 117 -6.67 10.96 -19.53
N MET A 118 -5.53 10.29 -19.38
CA MET A 118 -4.83 10.22 -18.11
C MET A 118 -4.22 11.58 -17.78
N ALA A 119 -4.75 12.23 -16.75
CA ALA A 119 -4.20 13.49 -16.27
C ALA A 119 -2.83 13.23 -15.60
N ARG A 120 -1.77 13.81 -16.12
CA ARG A 120 -0.40 13.70 -15.60
C ARG A 120 0.07 15.04 -15.06
N VAL A 121 0.91 14.97 -14.03
CA VAL A 121 1.66 16.13 -13.57
C VAL A 121 2.87 16.28 -14.49
N ALA A 122 2.86 17.31 -15.33
CA ALA A 122 3.96 17.59 -16.26
C ALA A 122 5.09 18.39 -15.58
N GLU A 123 4.72 19.34 -14.72
CA GLU A 123 5.65 20.19 -13.98
C GLU A 123 5.29 20.20 -12.49
N GLY A 124 6.28 19.92 -11.64
CA GLY A 124 6.03 19.84 -10.21
C GLY A 124 7.28 19.49 -9.41
N THR A 125 7.08 19.21 -8.13
CA THR A 125 8.16 18.74 -7.28
C THR A 125 8.44 17.27 -7.60
N THR A 126 9.68 16.97 -7.94
CA THR A 126 10.12 15.62 -8.30
C THR A 126 10.88 14.98 -7.14
N VAL A 127 10.52 13.75 -6.81
CA VAL A 127 11.18 12.90 -5.81
C VAL A 127 11.47 11.55 -6.44
N ARG A 128 12.67 11.02 -6.23
CA ARG A 128 13.10 9.72 -6.77
C ARG A 128 13.45 8.78 -5.62
N ILE A 129 12.79 7.62 -5.56
CA ILE A 129 13.02 6.60 -4.54
C ILE A 129 13.20 5.25 -5.27
N PRO A 130 14.18 4.41 -4.89
CA PRO A 130 14.29 3.05 -5.43
C PRO A 130 13.00 2.26 -5.21
N GLN A 131 12.61 1.44 -6.20
CA GLN A 131 11.32 0.74 -6.16
C GLN A 131 11.20 -0.21 -4.96
N ASP A 132 12.26 -0.96 -4.65
CA ASP A 132 12.33 -1.86 -3.49
C ASP A 132 12.13 -1.10 -2.18
N LYS A 133 12.79 0.06 -2.02
CA LYS A 133 12.66 0.91 -0.82
C LYS A 133 11.25 1.51 -0.69
N LEU A 134 10.69 2.03 -1.78
CA LEU A 134 9.34 2.58 -1.75
C LEU A 134 8.30 1.49 -1.44
N LYS A 135 8.45 0.30 -2.02
CA LYS A 135 7.61 -0.86 -1.76
C LYS A 135 7.68 -1.30 -0.30
N GLU A 136 8.89 -1.36 0.26
CA GLU A 136 9.12 -1.64 1.68
C GLU A 136 8.43 -0.59 2.57
N MET A 137 8.68 0.71 2.31
CA MET A 137 8.06 1.81 3.07
C MET A 137 6.53 1.71 3.06
N ILE A 138 5.95 1.46 1.90
CA ILE A 138 4.49 1.33 1.76
C ILE A 138 3.98 0.14 2.57
N SER A 139 4.58 -1.04 2.40
CA SER A 139 4.13 -2.28 3.06
C SER A 139 4.12 -2.16 4.59
N ARG A 140 5.08 -1.41 5.14
CA ARG A 140 5.26 -1.24 6.59
C ARG A 140 4.34 -0.20 7.24
N VAL A 141 3.56 0.57 6.45
CA VAL A 141 2.68 1.62 7.01
C VAL A 141 1.22 1.48 6.61
N VAL A 142 0.89 0.88 5.46
CA VAL A 142 -0.48 0.87 4.93
C VAL A 142 -1.50 0.22 5.85
N PHE A 143 -1.10 -0.69 6.73
CA PHE A 143 -1.98 -1.32 7.70
C PHE A 143 -2.55 -0.35 8.74
N ALA A 144 -1.88 0.79 8.96
CA ALA A 144 -2.29 1.83 9.91
C ALA A 144 -3.14 2.94 9.29
N ILE A 145 -3.47 2.86 7.99
CA ILE A 145 -4.38 3.79 7.32
C ILE A 145 -5.81 3.53 7.78
N ALA A 146 -6.57 4.58 8.05
CA ALA A 146 -7.98 4.46 8.38
C ALA A 146 -8.77 3.92 7.17
N THR A 147 -9.61 2.92 7.40
CA THR A 147 -10.49 2.36 6.36
C THR A 147 -11.66 3.28 6.06
N GLU A 148 -12.21 3.89 7.11
CA GLU A 148 -13.28 4.90 7.06
C GLU A 148 -13.02 5.90 8.19
N ASP A 149 -13.03 7.19 7.91
CA ASP A 149 -12.90 8.25 8.90
C ASP A 149 -13.63 9.50 8.41
N ASN A 150 -14.23 10.24 9.32
CA ASN A 150 -14.83 11.55 9.02
C ASN A 150 -13.78 12.56 8.53
N ARG A 151 -12.54 12.36 8.90
CA ARG A 151 -11.37 13.08 8.39
C ARG A 151 -10.77 12.31 7.22
N GLN A 152 -11.22 12.59 6.02
CA GLN A 152 -10.80 11.89 4.79
C GLN A 152 -9.27 11.79 4.64
N ILE A 153 -8.51 12.75 5.18
CA ILE A 153 -7.05 12.75 5.11
C ILE A 153 -6.40 11.53 5.80
N LEU A 154 -7.05 10.94 6.81
CA LEU A 154 -6.58 9.73 7.49
C LEU A 154 -6.77 8.44 6.67
N THR A 155 -7.55 8.50 5.58
CA THR A 155 -7.67 7.38 4.62
C THR A 155 -6.49 7.32 3.64
N GLY A 156 -5.51 8.19 3.83
CA GLY A 156 -4.24 8.24 3.10
C GLY A 156 -3.03 8.10 4.00
N CYS A 157 -1.87 8.18 3.37
CA CYS A 157 -0.57 8.16 4.01
C CYS A 157 0.18 9.45 3.67
N LEU A 158 0.70 10.14 4.67
CA LEU A 158 1.55 11.31 4.50
C LEU A 158 2.92 10.86 4.00
N LEU A 159 3.32 11.32 2.82
CA LEU A 159 4.70 11.29 2.37
C LEU A 159 5.33 12.63 2.73
N GLU A 160 6.36 12.59 3.57
CA GLU A 160 7.20 13.71 3.93
C GLU A 160 8.61 13.46 3.43
N VAL A 161 9.18 14.38 2.66
CA VAL A 161 10.53 14.27 2.11
C VAL A 161 11.34 15.48 2.53
N GLU A 162 12.46 15.23 3.16
CA GLU A 162 13.51 16.19 3.55
C GLU A 162 14.79 15.90 2.74
N PRO A 163 15.79 16.77 2.69
CA PRO A 163 16.99 16.54 1.88
C PRO A 163 17.77 15.27 2.20
N THR A 164 17.63 14.73 3.41
CA THR A 164 18.40 13.56 3.89
C THR A 164 17.56 12.32 4.11
N GLU A 165 16.23 12.44 4.11
CA GLU A 165 15.35 11.30 4.34
C GLU A 165 13.95 11.50 3.76
N ALA A 166 13.26 10.41 3.50
CA ALA A 166 11.83 10.38 3.24
C ALA A 166 11.11 9.57 4.33
N ARG A 167 9.90 9.99 4.70
CA ARG A 167 9.05 9.30 5.67
C ARG A 167 7.68 9.03 5.06
N LEU A 168 7.16 7.83 5.24
CA LEU A 168 5.74 7.54 5.10
C LEU A 168 5.12 7.42 6.48
N VAL A 169 4.00 8.13 6.69
CA VAL A 169 3.31 8.19 7.98
C VAL A 169 1.83 7.88 7.77
N ALA A 170 1.33 6.86 8.45
CA ALA A 170 -0.09 6.47 8.45
C ALA A 170 -0.63 6.42 9.87
N LEU A 171 -1.88 6.83 10.07
CA LEU A 171 -2.57 6.71 11.37
C LEU A 171 -4.08 6.61 11.20
N ASP A 172 -4.74 5.91 12.14
CA ASP A 172 -6.20 5.70 12.15
C ASP A 172 -6.90 6.18 13.44
N GLY A 173 -6.17 6.92 14.30
CA GLY A 173 -6.64 7.38 15.59
C GLY A 173 -6.43 6.40 16.74
N PHE A 174 -6.04 5.14 16.48
CA PHE A 174 -5.71 4.12 17.48
C PHE A 174 -4.26 3.67 17.40
N ARG A 175 -3.64 3.83 16.26
CA ARG A 175 -2.26 3.49 15.99
C ARG A 175 -1.65 4.45 14.97
N LEU A 176 -0.33 4.52 14.95
CA LEU A 176 0.47 5.29 14.00
C LEU A 176 1.63 4.41 13.55
N ALA A 177 1.95 4.48 12.28
CA ALA A 177 3.09 3.82 11.66
C ALA A 177 3.93 4.84 10.91
N ILE A 178 5.23 4.83 11.16
CA ILE A 178 6.24 5.62 10.44
C ILE A 178 7.27 4.65 9.88
N GLN A 179 7.59 4.80 8.60
CA GLN A 179 8.73 4.14 7.98
C GLN A 179 9.60 5.21 7.32
N LYS A 180 10.93 5.13 7.51
CA LYS A 180 11.90 6.04 6.94
C LYS A 180 12.72 5.37 5.85
N ALA A 181 13.19 6.19 4.89
CA ALA A 181 14.28 5.86 3.99
C ALA A 181 15.32 6.97 4.10
N VAL A 182 16.49 6.66 4.67
CA VAL A 182 17.59 7.60 4.83
C VAL A 182 18.43 7.55 3.55
N MET A 183 18.33 8.59 2.74
CA MET A 183 19.05 8.77 1.50
C MET A 183 18.98 10.25 1.07
N PRO A 184 19.92 10.73 0.23
CA PRO A 184 19.88 12.10 -0.25
C PRO A 184 18.72 12.32 -1.23
N PHE A 185 18.02 13.45 -1.08
CA PHE A 185 16.96 13.92 -1.98
C PHE A 185 17.29 15.34 -2.47
N GLU A 186 17.18 15.53 -3.79
CA GLU A 186 17.26 16.84 -4.41
C GLU A 186 15.86 17.46 -4.46
N LEU A 187 15.59 18.43 -3.60
CA LEU A 187 14.32 19.14 -3.58
C LEU A 187 14.41 20.41 -4.44
N PRO A 188 13.50 20.60 -5.42
CA PRO A 188 13.56 21.74 -6.33
C PRO A 188 13.26 23.05 -5.60
N GLY A 189 13.94 24.13 -6.07
CA GLY A 189 13.70 25.50 -5.59
C GLY A 189 14.14 25.77 -4.16
N GLY A 190 15.06 24.94 -3.60
CA GLY A 190 15.56 25.12 -2.22
C GLY A 190 14.50 24.87 -1.14
N LYS A 191 13.48 24.09 -1.43
CA LYS A 191 12.47 23.68 -0.44
C LYS A 191 13.11 22.88 0.67
N GLU A 192 12.76 23.17 1.92
CA GLU A 192 13.23 22.42 3.08
C GLU A 192 12.55 21.06 3.21
N ASN A 193 11.30 20.96 2.77
CA ASN A 193 10.54 19.71 2.77
C ASN A 193 9.44 19.67 1.70
N VAL A 194 8.93 18.49 1.44
CA VAL A 194 7.72 18.22 0.65
C VAL A 194 6.78 17.38 1.50
N ARG A 195 5.51 17.78 1.56
CA ARG A 195 4.46 17.06 2.31
C ARG A 195 3.25 16.87 1.43
N VAL A 196 2.86 15.64 1.18
CA VAL A 196 1.66 15.27 0.41
C VAL A 196 0.98 14.06 1.01
N VAL A 197 -0.34 13.96 0.91
CA VAL A 197 -1.09 12.80 1.39
C VAL A 197 -1.59 11.99 0.20
N ILE A 198 -1.05 10.78 0.08
CA ILE A 198 -1.38 9.84 -1.00
C ILE A 198 -2.49 8.93 -0.52
N PRO A 199 -3.59 8.73 -1.29
CA PRO A 199 -4.68 7.83 -0.89
C PRO A 199 -4.16 6.41 -0.61
N GLY A 200 -4.63 5.79 0.47
CA GLY A 200 -4.19 4.46 0.90
C GLY A 200 -4.43 3.37 -0.15
N ARG A 201 -5.57 3.45 -0.87
CA ARG A 201 -5.83 2.55 -2.00
C ARG A 201 -4.75 2.63 -3.06
N VAL A 202 -4.29 3.82 -3.39
CA VAL A 202 -3.25 4.04 -4.40
C VAL A 202 -1.94 3.39 -3.97
N LEU A 203 -1.51 3.61 -2.73
CA LEU A 203 -0.31 2.99 -2.17
C LEU A 203 -0.42 1.46 -2.16
N ASN A 204 -1.58 0.91 -1.75
CA ASN A 204 -1.82 -0.52 -1.80
C ASN A 204 -1.72 -1.12 -3.21
N GLU A 205 -2.23 -0.44 -4.23
CA GLU A 205 -2.09 -0.92 -5.61
C GLU A 205 -0.67 -0.69 -6.15
N MET A 206 -0.04 0.41 -5.77
CA MET A 206 1.34 0.73 -6.15
C MET A 206 2.34 -0.31 -5.60
N SER A 207 2.21 -0.72 -4.33
CA SER A 207 3.08 -1.74 -3.73
C SER A 207 3.04 -3.09 -4.45
N LYS A 208 1.94 -3.42 -5.14
CA LYS A 208 1.78 -4.68 -5.89
C LYS A 208 2.39 -4.64 -7.30
N VAL A 209 2.69 -3.45 -7.81
CA VAL A 209 3.24 -3.26 -9.16
C VAL A 209 4.69 -2.78 -9.14
N LEU A 210 5.18 -2.21 -8.03
CA LEU A 210 6.59 -1.90 -7.83
C LEU A 210 7.43 -3.18 -7.84
N GLY A 211 8.56 -3.14 -8.55
CA GLY A 211 9.54 -4.22 -8.61
C GLY A 211 10.39 -4.33 -7.33
N ASP A 212 11.01 -5.50 -7.14
CA ASP A 212 12.05 -5.71 -6.13
C ASP A 212 13.42 -5.40 -6.76
N THR A 213 13.63 -4.12 -7.10
CA THR A 213 14.79 -3.60 -7.82
C THR A 213 15.19 -2.23 -7.29
N ASP A 214 16.46 -1.88 -7.42
CA ASP A 214 17.03 -0.57 -7.09
C ASP A 214 16.78 0.51 -8.16
N GLU A 215 16.11 0.15 -9.28
CA GLU A 215 15.65 1.13 -10.25
C GLU A 215 14.69 2.14 -9.59
N TYR A 216 14.81 3.39 -10.01
CA TYR A 216 14.04 4.46 -9.39
C TYR A 216 12.58 4.50 -9.84
N CYS A 217 11.68 4.65 -8.88
CA CYS A 217 10.36 5.22 -9.07
C CYS A 217 10.47 6.74 -8.98
N THR A 218 10.04 7.44 -10.02
CA THR A 218 10.01 8.92 -10.06
C THR A 218 8.60 9.38 -9.72
N LEU A 219 8.46 10.13 -8.64
CA LEU A 219 7.23 10.75 -8.17
C LEU A 219 7.26 12.23 -8.53
N VAL A 220 6.24 12.72 -9.23
CA VAL A 220 6.09 14.15 -9.56
C VAL A 220 4.77 14.63 -8.94
N PHE A 221 4.84 15.70 -8.15
CA PHE A 221 3.69 16.24 -7.42
C PHE A 221 3.40 17.68 -7.85
N ASP A 222 2.13 18.00 -8.05
CA ASP A 222 1.60 19.36 -7.97
C ASP A 222 0.77 19.53 -6.67
N GLN A 223 -0.09 20.55 -6.61
CA GLN A 223 -0.93 20.83 -5.43
C GLN A 223 -2.06 19.81 -5.22
N SER A 224 -2.44 19.07 -6.25
CA SER A 224 -3.65 18.23 -6.27
C SER A 224 -3.42 16.81 -6.74
N ARG A 225 -2.31 16.55 -7.43
CA ARG A 225 -2.05 15.29 -8.10
C ARG A 225 -0.63 14.78 -7.89
N MET A 226 -0.49 13.47 -8.07
CA MET A 226 0.78 12.78 -8.15
C MET A 226 0.82 11.96 -9.45
N THR A 227 1.97 11.99 -10.12
CA THR A 227 2.31 11.02 -11.16
C THR A 227 3.52 10.23 -10.69
N ALA A 228 3.43 8.89 -10.72
CA ALA A 228 4.51 7.97 -10.42
C ALA A 228 4.90 7.24 -11.70
N SER A 229 6.19 7.20 -12.04
CA SER A 229 6.71 6.53 -13.24
C SER A 229 7.86 5.58 -12.86
N PHE A 230 7.76 4.32 -13.28
CA PHE A 230 8.75 3.27 -13.05
C PHE A 230 8.67 2.21 -14.15
N GLY A 231 9.82 1.82 -14.70
CA GLY A 231 9.86 0.95 -15.88
C GLY A 231 8.99 1.49 -17.01
N THR A 232 8.09 0.66 -17.51
CA THR A 232 7.11 1.02 -18.56
C THR A 232 5.74 1.42 -18.01
N THR A 233 5.63 1.56 -16.68
CA THR A 233 4.37 1.87 -15.97
C THR A 233 4.33 3.32 -15.53
N THR A 234 3.18 3.95 -15.71
CA THR A 234 2.86 5.27 -15.16
C THR A 234 1.54 5.18 -14.40
N LEU A 235 1.54 5.72 -13.19
CA LEU A 235 0.37 5.83 -12.32
C LEU A 235 0.09 7.31 -12.06
N SER A 236 -1.15 7.73 -12.14
CA SER A 236 -1.57 9.09 -11.75
C SER A 236 -2.74 9.04 -10.79
N THR A 237 -2.71 9.90 -9.77
CA THR A 237 -3.77 9.96 -8.76
C THR A 237 -4.01 11.38 -8.29
N VAL A 238 -5.23 11.60 -7.78
CA VAL A 238 -5.57 12.80 -6.98
C VAL A 238 -5.02 12.62 -5.57
N LEU A 239 -4.39 13.65 -5.01
CA LEU A 239 -3.92 13.69 -3.63
C LEU A 239 -5.07 14.00 -2.66
N LEU A 240 -4.98 13.54 -1.43
CA LEU A 240 -5.91 13.95 -0.38
C LEU A 240 -5.53 15.31 0.17
N THR A 241 -6.53 16.16 0.37
CA THR A 241 -6.40 17.48 0.97
C THR A 241 -7.19 17.54 2.28
N GLY A 242 -6.69 18.30 3.26
CA GLY A 242 -7.33 18.43 4.56
C GLY A 242 -6.43 19.13 5.58
N GLU A 243 -6.82 19.08 6.85
CA GLU A 243 -6.00 19.61 7.94
C GLU A 243 -4.68 18.84 8.05
N ASP A 244 -3.60 19.54 8.31
CA ASP A 244 -2.27 18.95 8.42
C ASP A 244 -2.19 17.94 9.57
N ILE A 245 -1.55 16.81 9.31
CA ILE A 245 -1.32 15.76 10.29
C ILE A 245 -0.02 16.09 11.04
N ASP A 246 -0.13 16.73 12.19
CA ASP A 246 1.00 16.97 13.08
C ASP A 246 1.25 15.75 13.98
N TYR A 247 1.74 14.68 13.39
CA TYR A 247 1.98 13.42 14.10
C TYR A 247 3.10 13.53 15.14
N ARG A 248 4.00 14.49 15.04
CA ARG A 248 5.12 14.69 15.97
C ARG A 248 4.62 15.03 17.38
N LYS A 249 3.49 15.72 17.50
CA LYS A 249 2.85 16.03 18.78
C LYS A 249 2.30 14.81 19.52
N ILE A 250 2.07 13.71 18.81
CA ILE A 250 1.53 12.48 19.38
C ILE A 250 2.65 11.62 19.98
N LEU A 251 3.89 11.80 19.51
CA LEU A 251 5.02 10.99 19.91
C LEU A 251 5.50 11.36 21.32
N PRO A 252 5.68 10.37 22.24
CA PRO A 252 6.25 10.62 23.55
C PRO A 252 7.72 11.07 23.45
N ALA A 253 8.09 12.05 24.25
CA ALA A 253 9.47 12.58 24.28
C ALA A 253 10.43 11.70 25.10
N SER A 254 9.93 10.87 26.01
CA SER A 254 10.72 9.99 26.88
C SER A 254 9.93 8.76 27.30
N PHE A 255 10.61 7.75 27.82
CA PHE A 255 10.02 6.50 28.27
C PHE A 255 10.52 6.13 29.68
N ARG A 256 9.65 5.55 30.51
CA ARG A 256 9.96 5.06 31.85
C ARG A 256 10.36 3.60 31.85
N THR A 257 9.76 2.81 30.96
CA THR A 257 9.95 1.38 30.88
C THR A 257 10.25 0.98 29.44
N THR A 258 11.25 0.13 29.26
CA THR A 258 11.61 -0.48 27.98
C THR A 258 11.68 -1.98 28.16
N ALA A 259 11.02 -2.74 27.30
CA ALA A 259 11.03 -4.20 27.25
C ALA A 259 11.59 -4.70 25.91
N LEU A 260 12.52 -5.65 25.99
CA LEU A 260 13.04 -6.38 24.84
C LEU A 260 12.60 -7.83 24.92
N ALA A 261 11.95 -8.35 23.89
CA ALA A 261 11.48 -9.73 23.82
C ALA A 261 11.70 -10.32 22.43
N ASP A 262 11.80 -11.66 22.35
CA ASP A 262 11.87 -12.36 21.06
C ASP A 262 10.63 -12.08 20.23
N ARG A 263 10.81 -11.54 19.02
CA ARG A 263 9.70 -11.15 18.14
C ARG A 263 8.82 -12.32 17.74
N VAL A 264 9.42 -13.45 17.39
CA VAL A 264 8.68 -14.64 16.91
C VAL A 264 7.88 -15.26 18.05
N GLY A 265 8.48 -15.35 19.25
CA GLY A 265 7.80 -15.81 20.46
C GLY A 265 6.60 -14.95 20.80
N VAL A 266 6.77 -13.62 20.84
CA VAL A 266 5.68 -12.66 21.11
C VAL A 266 4.59 -12.76 20.05
N GLN A 267 4.94 -12.81 18.75
CA GLN A 267 3.97 -12.96 17.67
C GLN A 267 3.12 -14.23 17.83
N ASN A 268 3.77 -15.38 18.07
CA ASN A 268 3.09 -16.65 18.25
C ASN A 268 2.16 -16.65 19.48
N ALA A 269 2.61 -16.07 20.60
CA ALA A 269 1.80 -15.94 21.81
C ALA A 269 0.58 -15.04 21.59
N ILE A 270 0.75 -13.89 20.93
CA ILE A 270 -0.35 -12.99 20.56
C ILE A 270 -1.31 -13.68 19.58
N ASP A 271 -0.82 -14.43 18.61
CA ASP A 271 -1.67 -15.13 17.64
C ASP A 271 -2.55 -16.17 18.38
N ARG A 272 -2.04 -16.90 19.39
CA ARG A 272 -2.84 -17.81 20.23
C ARG A 272 -3.82 -17.04 21.13
N ALA A 273 -3.37 -15.99 21.82
CA ALA A 273 -4.23 -15.19 22.68
C ALA A 273 -5.34 -14.48 21.89
N SER A 274 -5.08 -14.12 20.63
CA SER A 274 -6.06 -13.49 19.73
C SER A 274 -7.25 -14.40 19.42
N LEU A 275 -7.13 -15.71 19.53
CA LEU A 275 -8.26 -16.63 19.35
C LEU A 275 -9.31 -16.41 20.43
N MET A 276 -8.89 -16.30 21.70
CA MET A 276 -9.79 -15.98 22.79
C MET A 276 -10.25 -14.53 22.77
N ALA A 277 -9.36 -13.60 22.41
CA ALA A 277 -9.70 -12.18 22.33
C ALA A 277 -10.87 -11.88 21.35
N ARG A 278 -10.97 -12.64 20.24
CA ARG A 278 -12.07 -12.50 19.25
C ARG A 278 -13.42 -12.92 19.79
N GLU A 279 -13.45 -13.93 20.65
CA GLU A 279 -14.67 -14.41 21.31
C GLU A 279 -15.09 -13.47 22.47
N GLY A 280 -14.16 -12.66 22.96
CA GLY A 280 -14.39 -11.70 24.04
C GLY A 280 -14.84 -10.33 23.54
N LYS A 281 -15.16 -9.45 24.51
CA LYS A 281 -15.47 -8.04 24.23
C LYS A 281 -14.20 -7.27 23.89
N ASN A 282 -14.26 -6.40 22.87
CA ASN A 282 -13.19 -5.46 22.46
C ASN A 282 -11.92 -6.09 21.89
N ASN A 283 -11.90 -7.38 21.57
CA ASN A 283 -10.74 -8.07 21.03
C ASN A 283 -9.46 -7.80 21.85
N LEU A 284 -9.55 -8.01 23.18
CA LEU A 284 -8.60 -7.54 24.18
C LEU A 284 -7.50 -8.56 24.48
N ILE A 285 -6.26 -8.12 24.46
CA ILE A 285 -5.07 -8.84 24.98
C ILE A 285 -4.47 -7.98 26.10
N ARG A 286 -4.10 -8.63 27.22
CA ARG A 286 -3.31 -8.03 28.30
C ARG A 286 -1.87 -8.49 28.19
N MET A 287 -0.94 -7.56 28.40
CA MET A 287 0.50 -7.81 28.46
C MET A 287 1.01 -7.29 29.81
N SER A 288 1.61 -8.17 30.59
CA SER A 288 2.19 -7.85 31.89
C SER A 288 3.69 -8.11 31.86
N PHE A 289 4.46 -7.08 32.09
CA PHE A 289 5.92 -7.08 32.12
C PHE A 289 6.39 -6.97 33.57
N SER A 290 7.06 -7.99 34.08
CA SER A 290 7.56 -7.98 35.47
C SER A 290 8.81 -8.84 35.59
N GLY A 291 9.91 -8.24 36.08
CA GLY A 291 11.21 -8.91 36.14
C GLY A 291 11.70 -9.31 34.75
N ASP A 292 11.96 -10.57 34.54
CA ASP A 292 12.40 -11.19 33.28
C ASP A 292 11.26 -11.87 32.51
N THR A 293 10.00 -11.64 32.90
CA THR A 293 8.83 -12.32 32.34
C THR A 293 7.87 -11.35 31.67
N LEU A 294 7.44 -11.70 30.46
CA LEU A 294 6.29 -11.13 29.76
C LEU A 294 5.15 -12.14 29.79
N ALA A 295 4.07 -11.86 30.50
CA ALA A 295 2.83 -12.62 30.47
C ALA A 295 1.85 -11.99 29.48
N ILE A 296 1.36 -12.77 28.52
CA ILE A 296 0.34 -12.37 27.53
C ILE A 296 -0.92 -13.17 27.82
N SER A 297 -2.03 -12.50 28.08
CA SER A 297 -3.28 -13.17 28.43
C SER A 297 -4.49 -12.59 27.70
N SER A 298 -5.47 -13.46 27.49
CA SER A 298 -6.81 -13.09 27.01
C SER A 298 -7.85 -14.00 27.64
N ASN A 299 -9.04 -13.46 27.91
CA ASN A 299 -10.14 -14.17 28.56
C ASN A 299 -11.45 -13.91 27.80
N ALA A 300 -12.24 -14.97 27.62
CA ALA A 300 -13.59 -14.95 27.08
C ALA A 300 -14.48 -15.92 27.85
N GLU A 301 -15.79 -15.91 27.58
CA GLU A 301 -16.72 -16.86 28.21
C GLU A 301 -16.40 -18.34 27.90
N LEU A 302 -15.74 -18.58 26.76
CA LEU A 302 -15.37 -19.92 26.27
C LEU A 302 -14.05 -20.43 26.85
N GLY A 303 -13.26 -19.60 27.52
CA GLY A 303 -11.97 -19.99 28.10
C GLY A 303 -10.98 -18.83 28.19
N ASP A 304 -9.77 -19.15 28.59
CA ASP A 304 -8.67 -18.22 28.73
C ASP A 304 -7.38 -18.76 28.10
N VAL A 305 -6.47 -17.85 27.81
CA VAL A 305 -5.10 -18.12 27.37
C VAL A 305 -4.16 -17.31 28.21
N LEU A 306 -3.10 -17.96 28.71
CA LEU A 306 -1.96 -17.35 29.36
C LEU A 306 -0.69 -17.89 28.72
N GLU A 307 0.15 -17.01 28.24
CA GLU A 307 1.45 -17.28 27.65
C GLU A 307 2.52 -16.54 28.44
N GLU A 308 3.61 -17.22 28.77
CA GLU A 308 4.74 -16.62 29.49
C GLU A 308 6.00 -16.73 28.61
N LEU A 309 6.70 -15.62 28.47
CA LEU A 309 7.88 -15.45 27.63
C LEU A 309 8.98 -14.72 28.41
N GLU A 310 10.22 -15.00 28.07
CA GLU A 310 11.36 -14.23 28.59
C GLU A 310 11.38 -12.82 27.99
N THR A 311 11.70 -11.84 28.80
CA THR A 311 11.90 -10.43 28.42
C THR A 311 13.01 -9.80 29.20
N GLU A 312 13.71 -8.86 28.58
CA GLU A 312 14.65 -7.97 29.27
C GLU A 312 13.92 -6.68 29.59
N LEU A 313 13.61 -6.46 30.87
CA LEU A 313 12.88 -5.26 31.33
C LEU A 313 13.83 -4.25 31.95
N THR A 314 13.76 -3.00 31.47
CA THR A 314 14.45 -1.85 32.08
C THR A 314 13.41 -0.83 32.51
N GLY A 315 13.38 -0.47 33.79
CA GLY A 315 12.40 0.42 34.41
C GLY A 315 11.34 -0.31 35.22
N ASP A 316 10.19 0.30 35.43
CA ASP A 316 9.14 -0.21 36.32
C ASP A 316 8.33 -1.32 35.67
N PRO A 317 7.83 -2.32 36.45
CA PRO A 317 6.84 -3.28 35.96
C PRO A 317 5.59 -2.57 35.42
N ILE A 318 4.99 -3.14 34.38
CA ILE A 318 3.80 -2.55 33.76
C ILE A 318 2.84 -3.62 33.26
N GLU A 319 1.55 -3.43 33.52
CA GLU A 319 0.46 -4.17 32.89
C GLU A 319 -0.33 -3.21 31.98
N ILE A 320 -0.50 -3.60 30.71
CA ILE A 320 -1.13 -2.79 29.68
C ILE A 320 -2.00 -3.68 28.79
N ALA A 321 -3.09 -3.14 28.26
CA ALA A 321 -4.00 -3.89 27.41
C ALA A 321 -4.10 -3.26 26.01
N PHE A 322 -4.20 -4.11 24.99
CA PHE A 322 -4.31 -3.68 23.60
C PHE A 322 -5.45 -4.40 22.87
N ASN A 323 -5.94 -3.78 21.81
CA ASN A 323 -6.69 -4.51 20.81
C ASN A 323 -5.75 -5.47 20.08
N ALA A 324 -6.08 -6.77 20.10
CA ALA A 324 -5.28 -7.83 19.51
C ALA A 324 -4.92 -7.58 18.03
N LYS A 325 -5.86 -7.03 17.25
CA LYS A 325 -5.65 -6.73 15.84
C LYS A 325 -4.54 -5.67 15.66
N TYR A 326 -4.58 -4.60 16.44
CA TYR A 326 -3.63 -3.50 16.26
C TYR A 326 -2.20 -3.90 16.59
N ILE A 327 -1.99 -4.65 17.67
CA ILE A 327 -0.66 -5.10 18.04
C ILE A 327 -0.16 -6.20 17.07
N THR A 328 -1.03 -7.10 16.63
CA THR A 328 -0.68 -8.12 15.62
C THR A 328 -0.25 -7.49 14.31
N ASP A 329 -0.99 -6.50 13.81
CA ASP A 329 -0.70 -5.81 12.55
C ASP A 329 0.67 -5.13 12.63
N VAL A 330 1.04 -4.52 13.77
CA VAL A 330 2.36 -3.92 13.96
C VAL A 330 3.46 -4.97 13.95
N ILE A 331 3.36 -6.02 14.78
CA ILE A 331 4.43 -7.01 14.96
C ILE A 331 4.73 -7.75 13.64
N ARG A 332 3.71 -8.03 12.84
CA ARG A 332 3.87 -8.68 11.52
C ARG A 332 4.69 -7.85 10.52
N ASN A 333 4.79 -6.55 10.72
CA ASN A 333 5.54 -5.65 9.86
C ASN A 333 6.98 -5.36 10.37
N ILE A 334 7.39 -5.99 11.47
CA ILE A 334 8.74 -5.89 12.03
C ILE A 334 9.53 -7.14 11.61
N THR A 335 10.75 -6.92 11.15
CA THR A 335 11.66 -8.00 10.73
C THR A 335 12.81 -8.25 11.71
N ASP A 336 13.00 -7.37 12.70
CA ASP A 336 14.02 -7.49 13.72
C ASP A 336 13.83 -8.76 14.55
N GLU A 337 14.90 -9.32 15.05
CA GLU A 337 14.86 -10.52 15.93
C GLU A 337 14.18 -10.21 17.26
N LYS A 338 14.44 -9.02 17.82
CA LYS A 338 13.86 -8.56 19.09
C LYS A 338 12.88 -7.41 18.87
N LEU A 339 11.79 -7.44 19.60
CA LEU A 339 10.86 -6.31 19.73
C LEU A 339 11.33 -5.40 20.86
N CYS A 340 11.54 -4.12 20.57
CA CYS A 340 11.79 -3.08 21.55
C CYS A 340 10.50 -2.30 21.81
N MET A 341 9.84 -2.59 22.91
CA MET A 341 8.58 -1.95 23.35
C MET A 341 8.87 -0.94 24.46
N ARG A 342 8.35 0.27 24.32
CA ARG A 342 8.62 1.39 25.21
C ARG A 342 7.33 1.97 25.77
N PHE A 343 7.29 2.23 27.08
CA PHE A 343 6.09 2.61 27.81
C PHE A 343 6.35 3.78 28.78
N ASN A 344 5.29 4.52 29.09
CA ASN A 344 5.27 5.51 30.18
C ASN A 344 4.23 5.14 31.26
N SER A 345 3.07 4.63 30.89
CA SER A 345 2.03 4.16 31.79
C SER A 345 1.08 3.22 31.03
N ASN A 346 0.17 2.56 31.75
CA ASN A 346 -0.85 1.68 31.17
C ASN A 346 -1.98 2.40 30.41
N VAL A 347 -2.01 3.73 30.46
CA VAL A 347 -2.98 4.56 29.71
C VAL A 347 -2.31 5.44 28.66
N SER A 348 -0.99 5.40 28.58
CA SER A 348 -0.21 6.11 27.56
C SER A 348 0.12 5.19 26.38
N PRO A 349 0.39 5.74 25.20
CA PRO A 349 0.73 4.93 24.04
C PRO A 349 1.96 4.03 24.28
N CYS A 350 1.94 2.82 23.77
CA CYS A 350 3.13 1.99 23.56
C CYS A 350 3.82 2.41 22.27
N VAL A 351 5.14 2.57 22.31
CA VAL A 351 5.97 2.79 21.12
C VAL A 351 6.81 1.55 20.88
N ILE A 352 6.80 1.06 19.65
CA ILE A 352 7.66 -0.02 19.17
C ILE A 352 8.57 0.56 18.09
N ALA A 353 9.88 0.44 18.29
CA ALA A 353 10.90 0.98 17.40
C ALA A 353 12.11 0.05 17.39
N PRO A 354 13.06 0.17 16.46
CA PRO A 354 14.29 -0.59 16.49
C PRO A 354 15.03 -0.37 17.82
N GLN A 355 15.82 -1.36 18.24
CA GLN A 355 16.69 -1.21 19.40
C GLN A 355 17.77 -0.17 19.11
N GLU A 356 18.33 -0.21 17.90
CA GLU A 356 19.30 0.75 17.37
C GLU A 356 18.78 1.33 16.05
N GLY A 357 19.02 2.64 15.82
CA GLY A 357 18.52 3.33 14.64
C GLY A 357 17.12 3.90 14.81
N GLU A 358 16.56 4.42 13.72
CA GLU A 358 15.26 5.08 13.68
C GLU A 358 14.49 4.77 12.38
N ASP A 359 14.72 3.62 11.78
CA ASP A 359 14.16 3.28 10.47
C ASP A 359 12.63 3.20 10.47
N TYR A 360 12.06 2.80 11.60
CA TYR A 360 10.62 2.76 11.78
C TYR A 360 10.20 3.15 13.20
N LEU A 361 8.96 3.55 13.34
CA LEU A 361 8.30 3.75 14.63
C LEU A 361 6.84 3.37 14.50
N TYR A 362 6.37 2.53 15.40
CA TYR A 362 4.96 2.22 15.56
C TYR A 362 4.46 2.69 16.92
N LEU A 363 3.30 3.31 16.95
CA LEU A 363 2.63 3.72 18.17
C LEU A 363 1.26 3.06 18.23
N ILE A 364 0.91 2.49 19.39
CA ILE A 364 -0.39 1.83 19.62
C ILE A 364 -1.00 2.39 20.88
N LEU A 365 -2.25 2.86 20.80
CA LEU A 365 -3.00 3.28 21.97
C LEU A 365 -3.47 2.05 22.78
N PRO A 366 -3.33 2.08 24.11
CA PRO A 366 -3.87 1.03 24.96
C PRO A 366 -5.39 1.11 25.05
N VAL A 367 -6.00 -0.02 25.36
CA VAL A 367 -7.41 -0.10 25.75
C VAL A 367 -7.50 0.12 27.26
N ARG A 368 -8.29 1.09 27.68
CA ARG A 368 -8.53 1.32 29.13
C ARG A 368 -9.37 0.19 29.68
N VAL A 369 -8.82 -0.53 30.66
CA VAL A 369 -9.53 -1.55 31.42
C VAL A 369 -9.88 -0.93 32.77
N PHE A 370 -11.17 -0.78 33.04
CA PHE A 370 -11.63 -0.39 34.35
C PHE A 370 -11.64 -1.65 35.23
N THR A 371 -10.85 -1.66 36.27
CA THR A 371 -10.82 -2.68 37.33
C THR A 371 -11.97 -2.45 38.28
#